data_428d70a9b11587cdf62cff2fc166c29c
#
_entry.id   428d70a9b11587cdf62cff2fc166c29c
#
_cell.length_a   1.000
_cell.length_b   1.000
_cell.length_c   1.000
_cell.angle_alpha   90.00
_cell.angle_beta   90.00
_cell.angle_gamma   90.00
#
_symmetry.space_group_name_H-M   'P 1'
#
loop_
_entity.id
_entity.type
_entity.pdbx_description
1 polymer ?
#
loop_
_entity_poly.entity_id
_entity_poly.type
_entity_poly.pdbx_seq_one_letter_code
_entity_poly.pdbx_strand_id
1 'polypeptide(L)'
;MTFVEMNPAHLPLALLLEADPAASRIAAYLPGAWGFAALADNEVVGACVAGLVGEQTAEIFNIAVAPNRQQQGIGSGLLRFVLENLAEKGIGRVELGTGSFGHQLTYYQRHGFRVHAVVKDHFLIHYPEPLMEHGIQDKDMLRRSLALAPDIATP
;
A
#
# COMPACT_ATOMS: atom_id res chain seq x y z
N MET A 1 -10.54 17.31 -3.99
CA MET A 1 -9.71 16.21 -3.45
C MET A 1 -8.31 16.71 -3.18
N THR A 2 -7.84 16.54 -1.97
CA THR A 2 -6.51 17.00 -1.55
C THR A 2 -5.72 15.82 -1.03
N PHE A 3 -4.45 15.69 -1.44
CA PHE A 3 -3.56 14.66 -0.93
C PHE A 3 -2.50 15.31 -0.05
N VAL A 4 -2.26 14.73 1.12
CA VAL A 4 -1.30 15.28 2.09
C VAL A 4 -0.48 14.17 2.73
N GLU A 5 0.73 14.53 3.17
CA GLU A 5 1.50 13.70 4.08
C GLU A 5 1.16 14.09 5.51
N MET A 6 0.99 13.11 6.40
CA MET A 6 0.63 13.36 7.78
C MET A 6 1.19 12.27 8.70
N ASN A 7 1.14 12.51 9.99
CA ASN A 7 1.57 11.50 10.97
C ASN A 7 0.70 10.25 10.82
N PRO A 8 1.29 9.08 10.57
CA PRO A 8 0.49 7.86 10.37
C PRO A 8 -0.34 7.48 11.61
N ALA A 9 0.07 7.89 12.81
CA ALA A 9 -0.70 7.63 14.01
C ALA A 9 -2.07 8.34 14.00
N HIS A 10 -2.23 9.36 13.18
CA HIS A 10 -3.48 10.12 13.08
C HIS A 10 -4.39 9.60 11.94
N LEU A 11 -3.96 8.61 11.18
CA LEU A 11 -4.82 7.99 10.18
C LEU A 11 -5.91 7.16 10.85
N PRO A 12 -7.14 7.17 10.33
CA PRO A 12 -8.23 6.40 10.95
C PRO A 12 -7.93 4.91 10.91
N LEU A 13 -7.92 4.26 12.07
CA LEU A 13 -7.67 2.83 12.16
C LEU A 13 -8.70 2.03 11.38
N ALA A 14 -9.97 2.43 11.44
CA ALA A 14 -11.03 1.73 10.72
C ALA A 14 -10.75 1.68 9.22
N LEU A 15 -10.13 2.73 8.67
CA LEU A 15 -9.79 2.77 7.26
C LEU A 15 -8.63 1.83 6.95
N LEU A 16 -7.60 1.82 7.79
CA LEU A 16 -6.44 0.93 7.61
C LEU A 16 -6.86 -0.53 7.71
N LEU A 17 -7.85 -0.85 8.55
CA LEU A 17 -8.37 -2.20 8.70
C LEU A 17 -9.08 -2.71 7.44
N GLU A 18 -9.53 -1.80 6.56
CA GLU A 18 -10.11 -2.23 5.28
C GLU A 18 -9.10 -2.94 4.39
N ALA A 19 -7.82 -2.53 4.46
CA ALA A 19 -6.77 -3.14 3.66
C ALA A 19 -6.01 -4.24 4.40
N ASP A 20 -5.94 -4.16 5.74
CA ASP A 20 -5.23 -5.13 6.56
C ASP A 20 -6.08 -5.42 7.80
N PRO A 21 -6.73 -6.58 7.88
CA PRO A 21 -7.65 -6.87 8.98
C PRO A 21 -6.95 -7.14 10.32
N ALA A 22 -5.62 -7.22 10.36
CA ALA A 22 -4.88 -7.54 11.57
C ALA A 22 -4.39 -6.26 12.24
N ALA A 23 -5.11 -5.80 13.29
CA ALA A 23 -4.76 -4.58 14.02
C ALA A 23 -3.35 -4.67 14.61
N SER A 24 -2.90 -5.86 15.05
CA SER A 24 -1.57 -6.04 15.59
C SER A 24 -0.48 -5.79 14.55
N ARG A 25 -0.71 -6.16 13.30
CA ARG A 25 0.23 -5.88 12.22
C ARG A 25 0.29 -4.39 11.91
N ILE A 26 -0.87 -3.74 11.89
CA ILE A 26 -0.92 -2.28 11.70
C ILE A 26 -0.12 -1.59 12.79
N ALA A 27 -0.34 -1.96 14.05
CA ALA A 27 0.39 -1.38 15.17
C ALA A 27 1.91 -1.61 15.05
N ALA A 28 2.32 -2.70 14.41
CA ALA A 28 3.74 -3.02 14.27
C ALA A 28 4.43 -2.15 13.22
N TYR A 29 3.76 -1.80 12.11
CA TYR A 29 4.44 -1.02 11.07
C TYR A 29 4.20 0.49 11.15
N LEU A 30 3.27 0.97 11.97
CA LEU A 30 3.02 2.41 12.10
C LEU A 30 4.22 3.21 12.66
N PRO A 31 4.91 2.74 13.72
CA PRO A 31 6.00 3.54 14.30
C PRO A 31 7.13 3.77 13.30
N GLY A 32 7.51 5.03 13.11
CA GLY A 32 8.59 5.38 12.20
C GLY A 32 8.21 5.40 10.73
N ALA A 33 6.97 5.07 10.39
CA ALA A 33 6.50 5.09 9.00
C ALA A 33 6.04 6.48 8.58
N TRP A 34 5.88 6.66 7.26
CA TRP A 34 5.26 7.84 6.68
C TRP A 34 3.78 7.57 6.47
N GLY A 35 2.94 8.58 6.74
CA GLY A 35 1.52 8.51 6.49
C GLY A 35 1.09 9.48 5.40
N PHE A 36 0.12 9.06 4.60
CA PHE A 36 -0.43 9.87 3.52
C PHE A 36 -1.95 9.74 3.54
N ALA A 37 -2.64 10.81 3.20
CA ALA A 37 -4.09 10.80 3.20
C ALA A 37 -4.67 11.50 1.98
N ALA A 38 -5.81 11.00 1.54
CA ALA A 38 -6.68 11.70 0.60
C ALA A 38 -7.81 12.33 1.41
N LEU A 39 -8.02 13.62 1.23
CA LEU A 39 -9.02 14.40 1.96
C LEU A 39 -10.13 14.84 1.02
N ALA A 40 -11.37 14.63 1.44
CA ALA A 40 -12.54 15.19 0.79
C ALA A 40 -13.31 15.96 1.87
N ASP A 41 -13.48 17.27 1.67
CA ASP A 41 -14.15 18.16 2.65
C ASP A 41 -13.55 18.00 4.04
N ASN A 42 -12.22 17.95 4.12
CA ASN A 42 -11.45 17.79 5.35
C ASN A 42 -11.62 16.43 6.05
N GLU A 43 -12.28 15.49 5.39
CA GLU A 43 -12.42 14.12 5.91
C GLU A 43 -11.45 13.21 5.20
N VAL A 44 -10.80 12.30 5.96
CA VAL A 44 -9.89 11.32 5.39
C VAL A 44 -10.72 10.23 4.71
N VAL A 45 -10.61 10.14 3.39
CA VAL A 45 -11.32 9.14 2.58
C VAL A 45 -10.38 8.12 1.95
N GLY A 46 -9.08 8.34 2.05
CA GLY A 46 -8.06 7.38 1.65
C GLY A 46 -6.84 7.54 2.53
N ALA A 47 -6.12 6.45 2.75
CA ALA A 47 -4.95 6.45 3.61
C ALA A 47 -3.88 5.50 3.06
N CYS A 48 -2.62 5.86 3.29
CA CYS A 48 -1.49 5.00 2.94
C CYS A 48 -0.43 5.10 4.02
N VAL A 49 0.17 3.97 4.34
CA VAL A 49 1.31 3.90 5.26
C VAL A 49 2.45 3.25 4.50
N ALA A 50 3.60 3.91 4.50
CA ALA A 50 4.80 3.42 3.84
C ALA A 50 6.00 3.67 4.74
N GLY A 51 7.04 2.86 4.60
CA GLY A 51 8.22 3.02 5.42
C GLY A 51 9.46 2.47 4.77
N LEU A 52 10.61 2.87 5.32
CA LEU A 52 11.92 2.43 4.83
C LEU A 52 12.15 0.98 5.25
N VAL A 53 12.50 0.12 4.30
CA VAL A 53 12.78 -1.29 4.57
C VAL A 53 14.18 -1.71 4.14
N GLY A 54 14.89 -0.82 3.46
CA GLY A 54 16.25 -1.06 3.01
C GLY A 54 16.85 0.21 2.47
N GLU A 55 18.07 0.12 1.97
CA GLU A 55 18.74 1.29 1.41
C GLU A 55 17.97 1.77 0.19
N GLN A 56 17.46 3.01 0.24
CA GLN A 56 16.68 3.64 -0.82
C GLN A 56 15.46 2.81 -1.25
N THR A 57 15.01 1.90 -0.37
CA THR A 57 13.86 1.04 -0.64
C THR A 57 12.79 1.28 0.41
N ALA A 58 11.57 1.52 -0.04
CA ALA A 58 10.40 1.66 0.82
C ALA A 58 9.40 0.56 0.53
N GLU A 59 8.61 0.24 1.53
CA GLU A 59 7.46 -0.65 1.35
C GLU A 59 6.18 0.11 1.62
N ILE A 60 5.17 -0.10 0.77
CA ILE A 60 3.81 0.33 1.07
C ILE A 60 3.18 -0.78 1.90
N PHE A 61 2.96 -0.50 3.19
CA PHE A 61 2.38 -1.47 4.12
C PHE A 61 0.88 -1.52 4.04
N ASN A 62 0.24 -0.41 3.68
CA ASN A 62 -1.20 -0.29 3.68
C ASN A 62 -1.62 0.84 2.76
N ILE A 63 -2.59 0.59 1.89
CA ILE A 63 -3.26 1.65 1.13
C ILE A 63 -4.74 1.27 1.05
N ALA A 64 -5.60 2.18 1.49
CA ALA A 64 -7.02 1.92 1.61
C ALA A 64 -7.83 3.13 1.20
N VAL A 65 -8.99 2.88 0.61
CA VAL A 65 -9.98 3.92 0.28
C VAL A 65 -11.27 3.54 0.97
N ALA A 66 -11.95 4.52 1.55
CA ALA A 66 -13.22 4.28 2.24
C ALA A 66 -14.19 3.55 1.31
N PRO A 67 -14.93 2.54 1.82
CA PRO A 67 -15.77 1.70 0.96
C PRO A 67 -16.77 2.48 0.11
N ASN A 68 -17.34 3.55 0.65
CA ASN A 68 -18.30 4.38 -0.08
C ASN A 68 -17.66 5.36 -1.06
N ARG A 69 -16.33 5.33 -1.18
CA ARG A 69 -15.58 6.23 -2.06
C ARG A 69 -14.74 5.46 -3.07
N GLN A 70 -14.88 4.15 -3.14
CA GLN A 70 -14.11 3.33 -4.08
C GLN A 70 -14.61 3.53 -5.51
N GLN A 71 -13.77 3.18 -6.48
CA GLN A 71 -14.05 3.29 -7.92
C GLN A 71 -14.28 4.73 -8.39
N GLN A 72 -13.66 5.69 -7.70
CA GLN A 72 -13.72 7.12 -8.06
C GLN A 72 -12.34 7.68 -8.42
N GLY A 73 -11.34 6.81 -8.56
CA GLY A 73 -9.98 7.23 -8.89
C GLY A 73 -9.17 7.74 -7.70
N ILE A 74 -9.72 7.68 -6.48
CA ILE A 74 -9.02 8.18 -5.29
C ILE A 74 -7.79 7.33 -5.00
N GLY A 75 -7.91 6.00 -5.08
CA GLY A 75 -6.78 5.11 -4.84
C GLY A 75 -5.63 5.35 -5.79
N SER A 76 -5.91 5.52 -7.08
CA SER A 76 -4.88 5.81 -8.07
C SER A 76 -4.24 7.16 -7.85
N GLY A 77 -5.03 8.18 -7.51
CA GLY A 77 -4.50 9.51 -7.20
C GLY A 77 -3.62 9.49 -5.97
N LEU A 78 -4.06 8.78 -4.92
CA LEU A 78 -3.28 8.65 -3.69
C LEU A 78 -1.98 7.91 -3.95
N LEU A 79 -2.02 6.82 -4.69
CA LEU A 79 -0.81 6.05 -4.99
C LEU A 79 0.19 6.90 -5.78
N ARG A 80 -0.26 7.65 -6.79
CA ARG A 80 0.64 8.55 -7.52
C ARG A 80 1.26 9.59 -6.61
N PHE A 81 0.47 10.18 -5.72
CA PHE A 81 0.97 11.17 -4.76
C PHE A 81 2.04 10.56 -3.85
N VAL A 82 1.78 9.34 -3.33
CA VAL A 82 2.73 8.63 -2.48
C VAL A 82 4.03 8.36 -3.22
N LEU A 83 3.94 7.85 -4.45
CA LEU A 83 5.13 7.53 -5.24
C LEU A 83 5.98 8.78 -5.53
N GLU A 84 5.32 9.91 -5.82
CA GLU A 84 6.02 11.17 -6.04
C GLU A 84 6.73 11.63 -4.76
N ASN A 85 6.07 11.50 -3.62
CA ASN A 85 6.67 11.87 -2.33
C ASN A 85 7.84 10.97 -1.96
N LEU A 86 7.71 9.67 -2.21
CA LEU A 86 8.80 8.74 -1.94
C LEU A 86 10.02 9.05 -2.82
N ALA A 87 9.78 9.39 -4.10
CA ALA A 87 10.87 9.78 -4.98
C ALA A 87 11.59 11.04 -4.47
N GLU A 88 10.84 12.01 -3.95
CA GLU A 88 11.42 13.22 -3.36
C GLU A 88 12.23 12.93 -2.11
N LYS A 89 11.91 11.86 -1.40
CA LYS A 89 12.66 11.41 -0.22
C LYS A 89 13.92 10.61 -0.59
N GLY A 90 14.20 10.44 -1.88
CA GLY A 90 15.36 9.69 -2.33
C GLY A 90 15.14 8.19 -2.47
N ILE A 91 13.89 7.75 -2.40
CA ILE A 91 13.55 6.34 -2.56
C ILE A 91 13.67 5.97 -4.04
N GLY A 92 14.41 4.90 -4.33
CA GLY A 92 14.60 4.42 -5.70
C GLY A 92 13.77 3.19 -6.04
N ARG A 93 13.26 2.49 -5.03
CA ARG A 93 12.50 1.26 -5.22
C ARG A 93 11.37 1.18 -4.20
N VAL A 94 10.18 0.85 -4.66
CA VAL A 94 9.02 0.65 -3.79
C VAL A 94 8.55 -0.79 -3.92
N GLU A 95 8.28 -1.43 -2.79
CA GLU A 95 7.81 -2.81 -2.73
C GLU A 95 6.48 -2.89 -2.00
N LEU A 96 5.73 -3.92 -2.30
CA LEU A 96 4.50 -4.25 -1.58
C LEU A 96 4.13 -5.72 -1.78
N GLY A 97 3.23 -6.21 -0.93
CA GLY A 97 2.71 -7.56 -1.02
C GLY A 97 1.22 -7.54 -1.31
N THR A 98 0.76 -8.45 -2.15
CA THR A 98 -0.67 -8.61 -2.46
C THR A 98 -1.05 -10.08 -2.40
N GLY A 99 -2.36 -10.35 -2.38
CA GLY A 99 -2.86 -11.69 -2.68
C GLY A 99 -2.51 -12.10 -4.10
N SER A 100 -2.76 -13.35 -4.41
CA SER A 100 -2.40 -13.92 -5.72
C SER A 100 -3.52 -13.82 -6.73
N PHE A 101 -4.66 -13.22 -6.37
CA PHE A 101 -5.80 -13.04 -7.27
C PHE A 101 -6.53 -11.76 -6.88
N GLY A 102 -7.54 -11.38 -7.67
CA GLY A 102 -8.36 -10.22 -7.40
C GLY A 102 -7.94 -8.99 -8.21
N HIS A 103 -8.67 -7.89 -8.01
CA HIS A 103 -8.48 -6.66 -8.80
C HIS A 103 -7.14 -5.97 -8.54
N GLN A 104 -6.49 -6.26 -7.42
CA GLN A 104 -5.18 -5.68 -7.09
C GLN A 104 -4.12 -6.04 -8.11
N LEU A 105 -4.25 -7.21 -8.75
CA LEU A 105 -3.30 -7.62 -9.79
C LEU A 105 -3.26 -6.60 -10.92
N THR A 106 -4.43 -6.21 -11.42
CA THR A 106 -4.53 -5.22 -12.49
C THR A 106 -4.15 -3.83 -12.02
N TYR A 107 -4.63 -3.45 -10.82
CA TYR A 107 -4.43 -2.11 -10.27
C TYR A 107 -2.94 -1.77 -10.15
N TYR A 108 -2.17 -2.65 -9.49
CA TYR A 108 -0.75 -2.36 -9.29
C TYR A 108 0.05 -2.49 -10.57
N GLN A 109 -0.34 -3.40 -11.46
CA GLN A 109 0.36 -3.54 -12.73
C GLN A 109 0.16 -2.30 -13.61
N ARG A 110 -1.01 -1.67 -13.57
CA ARG A 110 -1.26 -0.41 -14.27
C ARG A 110 -0.34 0.71 -13.78
N HIS A 111 0.04 0.68 -12.52
CA HIS A 111 0.96 1.66 -11.94
C HIS A 111 2.43 1.29 -12.13
N GLY A 112 2.71 0.22 -12.87
CA GLY A 112 4.07 -0.17 -13.23
C GLY A 112 4.71 -1.19 -12.31
N PHE A 113 4.01 -1.65 -11.28
CA PHE A 113 4.55 -2.66 -10.37
C PHE A 113 4.63 -4.01 -11.06
N ARG A 114 5.72 -4.72 -10.81
CA ARG A 114 5.99 -6.05 -11.36
C ARG A 114 6.16 -7.05 -10.23
N VAL A 115 5.67 -8.28 -10.46
CA VAL A 115 5.88 -9.38 -9.51
C VAL A 115 7.34 -9.81 -9.58
N HIS A 116 8.00 -9.96 -8.42
CA HIS A 116 9.37 -10.40 -8.36
C HIS A 116 9.58 -11.62 -7.44
N ALA A 117 8.59 -11.97 -6.62
CA ALA A 117 8.71 -13.12 -5.72
C ALA A 117 7.34 -13.59 -5.27
N VAL A 118 7.30 -14.84 -4.82
CA VAL A 118 6.10 -15.46 -4.21
C VAL A 118 6.49 -15.90 -2.80
N VAL A 119 5.67 -15.53 -1.82
CA VAL A 119 5.85 -16.00 -0.45
C VAL A 119 4.76 -17.03 -0.18
N LYS A 120 5.13 -18.30 -0.20
CA LYS A 120 4.20 -19.41 -0.01
C LYS A 120 3.60 -19.37 1.39
N ASP A 121 2.30 -19.60 1.47
CA ASP A 121 1.57 -19.74 2.73
C ASP A 121 1.62 -18.52 3.65
N HIS A 122 1.99 -17.34 3.11
CA HIS A 122 2.12 -16.12 3.91
C HIS A 122 0.85 -15.84 4.72
N PHE A 123 -0.32 -15.89 4.07
CA PHE A 123 -1.58 -15.54 4.73
C PHE A 123 -2.04 -16.64 5.68
N LEU A 124 -1.60 -17.86 5.51
CA LEU A 124 -1.90 -18.96 6.43
C LEU A 124 -1.06 -18.85 7.70
N ILE A 125 0.18 -18.40 7.57
CA ILE A 125 1.12 -18.32 8.69
C ILE A 125 0.90 -17.08 9.53
N HIS A 126 0.63 -15.93 8.89
CA HIS A 126 0.63 -14.64 9.59
C HIS A 126 -0.75 -14.15 10.02
N TYR A 127 -1.83 -14.82 9.59
CA TYR A 127 -3.19 -14.40 9.94
C TYR A 127 -3.91 -15.55 10.62
N PRO A 128 -4.44 -15.35 11.85
CA PRO A 128 -5.12 -16.42 12.57
C PRO A 128 -6.45 -16.81 11.96
N GLU A 129 -7.12 -15.87 11.28
CA GLU A 129 -8.39 -16.13 10.63
C GLU A 129 -8.20 -16.18 9.11
N PRO A 130 -8.95 -17.06 8.41
CA PRO A 130 -8.85 -17.10 6.95
C PRO A 130 -9.21 -15.76 6.32
N LEU A 131 -8.38 -15.29 5.39
CA LEU A 131 -8.68 -14.11 4.60
C LEU A 131 -9.34 -14.56 3.31
N MET A 132 -10.57 -14.09 3.08
CA MET A 132 -11.38 -14.52 1.94
C MET A 132 -11.60 -13.38 0.99
N GLU A 133 -11.47 -13.65 -0.32
CA GLU A 133 -11.83 -12.73 -1.39
C GLU A 133 -12.63 -13.50 -2.42
N HIS A 134 -13.84 -13.00 -2.74
CA HIS A 134 -14.72 -13.66 -3.72
C HIS A 134 -14.94 -15.14 -3.42
N GLY A 135 -15.01 -15.50 -2.13
CA GLY A 135 -15.25 -16.88 -1.70
C GLY A 135 -14.02 -17.77 -1.79
N ILE A 136 -12.85 -17.22 -2.10
CA ILE A 136 -11.59 -17.96 -2.21
C ILE A 136 -10.64 -17.48 -1.12
N GLN A 137 -9.99 -18.42 -0.44
CA GLN A 137 -9.06 -18.09 0.63
C GLN A 137 -7.73 -17.63 0.07
N ASP A 138 -7.21 -16.50 0.60
CA ASP A 138 -5.86 -16.04 0.32
C ASP A 138 -4.86 -16.93 1.05
N LYS A 139 -3.87 -17.43 0.34
CA LYS A 139 -2.82 -18.31 0.91
C LYS A 139 -1.45 -17.76 0.65
N ASP A 140 -1.10 -17.53 -0.61
CA ASP A 140 0.25 -17.11 -1.03
C ASP A 140 0.26 -15.62 -1.30
N MET A 141 1.37 -14.96 -0.95
CA MET A 141 1.55 -13.53 -1.22
C MET A 141 2.48 -13.34 -2.40
N LEU A 142 2.10 -12.43 -3.31
CA LEU A 142 2.96 -11.96 -4.37
C LEU A 142 3.72 -10.72 -3.90
N ARG A 143 5.05 -10.74 -4.02
CA ARG A 143 5.86 -9.54 -3.80
C ARG A 143 5.98 -8.80 -5.11
N ARG A 144 5.72 -7.49 -5.06
CA ARG A 144 5.76 -6.62 -6.24
C ARG A 144 6.68 -5.46 -5.99
N SER A 145 7.27 -4.95 -7.05
CA SER A 145 8.17 -3.80 -6.94
C SER A 145 8.05 -2.87 -8.12
N LEU A 146 8.46 -1.62 -7.88
CA LEU A 146 8.49 -0.55 -8.88
C LEU A 146 9.78 0.24 -8.67
N ALA A 147 10.55 0.44 -9.74
CA ALA A 147 11.69 1.34 -9.70
C ALA A 147 11.19 2.76 -9.94
N LEU A 148 11.53 3.68 -9.03
CA LEU A 148 11.16 5.08 -9.15
C LEU A 148 12.21 5.90 -9.88
N ALA A 149 13.48 5.55 -9.70
CA ALA A 149 14.57 6.28 -10.32
C ALA A 149 14.64 5.93 -11.79
N PRO A 150 14.47 6.82 -12.66
CA PRO A 150 14.73 6.58 -14.06
C PRO A 150 16.21 6.53 -14.30
N ASP A 151 16.51 6.64 -14.33
CA ASP A 151 17.40 6.79 -14.58
C ASP A 151 18.04 7.41 -15.30
N ILE A 152 18.12 7.73 -15.03
CA ILE A 152 18.50 8.17 -15.45
C ILE A 152 19.35 8.31 -16.01
N ALA A 153 19.44 8.38 -15.99
CA ALA A 153 20.09 8.41 -16.40
C ALA A 153 20.59 8.06 -17.15
N THR A 154 20.36 7.94 -17.34
CA THR A 154 20.71 7.46 -18.02
C THR A 154 21.12 7.71 -18.89
N PRO A 155 21.50 7.89 -19.24
CA PRO A 155 21.87 7.84 -20.21
C PRO A 155 22.39 7.50 -20.70
#